data_a76ff011a6287419b319489bfe4fae80
#
_entry.id   a76ff011a6287419b319489bfe4fae80
#
_cell.length_a   1.000
_cell.length_b   1.000
_cell.length_c   1.000
_cell.angle_alpha   90.00
_cell.angle_beta   90.00
_cell.angle_gamma   90.00
#
_symmetry.space_group_name_H-M   'P 1'
#
loop_
_entity.id
_entity.type
_entity.pdbx_description
1 polymer ?
#
loop_
_entity_poly.entity_id
_entity_poly.type
_entity_poly.pdbx_seq_one_letter_code
_entity_poly.pdbx_strand_id
1 'polypeptide(L)'
;MSATVEGSSLADLLDSRRLFQFVVAAEAPTLATAAAELFITQQALSSAIRQLERDLGVELFSRAQRSLQLTAAGHELYTGARPLLAGIRVLANTTRNFSNPQRAFVIGHSPAISSEEVYRIIEPAVIADPTLSITVRQVFPGTMRDGLLDGSLDLALRRGVDMPTDLATDTLHYQPLRIAVVRSHPLAASDRIDITEIADYPIVVWAPPRHSFYTDLLVSHCRRSGFEPQLLVNPVQGTPPYTAVLAHPDHCAFVTDDPGVVYNGKVRVLEIADPPLAPVQAVWLPHSASAIRSRLFEAVQRVAVVSTTSPLEDGGIRSTSPRPAHVTHVSDVQ
;
A
#
# COMPACT_ATOMS: atom_id res chain seq x y z
N MET A 1 12.42 35.13 -15.63
CA MET A 1 10.96 35.22 -15.43
C MET A 1 10.68 35.02 -13.95
N SER A 2 10.44 36.12 -13.23
CA SER A 2 10.07 36.05 -11.82
C SER A 2 8.62 35.61 -11.72
N ALA A 3 8.39 34.42 -11.16
CA ALA A 3 7.05 34.01 -10.76
C ALA A 3 6.66 34.82 -9.53
N THR A 4 5.84 35.83 -9.72
CA THR A 4 5.17 36.57 -8.65
C THR A 4 4.17 35.58 -8.01
N VAL A 5 4.46 35.15 -6.78
CA VAL A 5 3.47 34.48 -5.94
C VAL A 5 2.50 35.54 -5.50
N GLU A 6 1.37 35.66 -6.19
CA GLU A 6 0.30 36.59 -5.85
C GLU A 6 -0.32 36.20 -4.50
N GLY A 7 -0.25 37.12 -3.55
CA GLY A 7 -1.33 37.39 -2.59
C GLY A 7 -1.36 36.58 -1.29
N SER A 8 -0.49 35.62 -1.02
CA SER A 8 -0.43 35.02 0.33
C SER A 8 0.61 35.71 1.17
N SER A 9 0.16 36.38 2.23
CA SER A 9 1.05 36.88 3.27
C SER A 9 1.80 35.68 3.90
N LEU A 10 3.08 35.83 4.25
CA LEU A 10 3.82 34.85 5.05
C LEU A 10 3.09 34.48 6.35
N ALA A 11 2.18 35.35 6.83
CA ALA A 11 1.31 35.14 7.98
C ALA A 11 0.23 34.07 7.72
N ASP A 12 -0.11 33.78 6.43
CA ASP A 12 -1.09 32.77 6.05
C ASP A 12 -0.48 31.37 5.96
N LEU A 13 0.85 31.24 6.06
CA LEU A 13 1.54 29.95 6.07
C LEU A 13 1.55 29.36 7.48
N LEU A 14 1.11 28.12 7.59
CA LEU A 14 1.20 27.37 8.85
C LEU A 14 2.65 27.25 9.31
N ASP A 15 2.95 27.72 10.52
CA ASP A 15 4.26 27.56 11.16
C ASP A 15 4.51 26.08 11.47
N SER A 16 5.49 25.48 10.78
CA SER A 16 5.83 24.07 10.93
C SER A 16 6.22 23.69 12.36
N ARG A 17 6.79 24.60 13.14
CA ARG A 17 7.11 24.36 14.55
C ARG A 17 5.85 24.26 15.40
N ARG A 18 4.88 25.14 15.20
CA ARG A 18 3.59 25.09 15.93
C ARG A 18 2.79 23.86 15.50
N LEU A 19 2.83 23.53 14.21
CA LEU A 19 2.21 22.32 13.69
C LEU A 19 2.80 21.05 14.33
N PHE A 20 4.12 20.98 14.48
CA PHE A 20 4.79 19.89 15.19
C PHE A 20 4.39 19.83 16.67
N GLN A 21 4.35 20.98 17.36
CA GLN A 21 3.92 21.08 18.75
C GLN A 21 2.47 20.62 18.94
N PHE A 22 1.59 20.95 17.98
CA PHE A 22 0.21 20.49 17.97
C PHE A 22 0.11 18.96 17.81
N VAL A 23 0.88 18.36 16.88
CA VAL A 23 0.87 16.90 16.65
C VAL A 23 1.35 16.18 17.92
N VAL A 24 2.43 16.61 18.55
CA VAL A 24 2.92 16.00 19.81
C VAL A 24 1.88 16.15 20.93
N ALA A 25 1.19 17.30 21.00
CA ALA A 25 0.12 17.49 21.98
C ALA A 25 -1.08 16.56 21.72
N ALA A 26 -1.41 16.30 20.47
CA ALA A 26 -2.50 15.40 20.08
C ALA A 26 -2.21 13.92 20.38
N GLU A 27 -0.94 13.53 20.39
CA GLU A 27 -0.49 12.15 20.66
C GLU A 27 -0.27 11.87 22.16
N ALA A 28 -0.10 12.92 22.96
CA ALA A 28 0.17 12.80 24.38
C ALA A 28 -1.12 12.75 25.22
N PRO A 29 -1.12 12.03 26.36
CA PRO A 29 -2.29 11.96 27.25
C PRO A 29 -2.63 13.31 27.90
N THR A 30 -1.65 14.20 28.06
CA THR A 30 -1.82 15.54 28.65
C THR A 30 -0.88 16.56 28.03
N LEU A 31 -1.23 17.87 28.08
CA LEU A 31 -0.34 18.95 27.67
C LEU A 31 0.98 19.00 28.49
N ALA A 32 0.95 18.55 29.74
CA ALA A 32 2.16 18.49 30.56
C ALA A 32 3.14 17.42 30.04
N THR A 33 2.63 16.23 29.67
CA THR A 33 3.41 15.17 29.06
C THR A 33 4.00 15.62 27.72
N ALA A 34 3.16 16.21 26.84
CA ALA A 34 3.62 16.73 25.56
C ALA A 34 4.70 17.80 25.69
N ALA A 35 4.56 18.70 26.67
CA ALA A 35 5.53 19.76 26.92
C ALA A 35 6.88 19.18 27.41
N ALA A 36 6.84 18.13 28.23
CA ALA A 36 8.05 17.43 28.68
C ALA A 36 8.77 16.76 27.51
N GLU A 37 8.05 16.09 26.60
CA GLU A 37 8.61 15.51 25.38
C GLU A 37 9.27 16.53 24.46
N LEU A 38 8.69 17.73 24.40
CA LEU A 38 9.19 18.85 23.61
C LEU A 38 10.31 19.65 24.31
N PHE A 39 10.63 19.33 25.56
CA PHE A 39 11.59 20.09 26.39
C PHE A 39 11.22 21.57 26.53
N ILE A 40 9.91 21.88 26.66
CA ILE A 40 9.38 23.24 26.86
C ILE A 40 8.43 23.27 28.08
N THR A 41 8.05 24.48 28.51
CA THR A 41 7.03 24.60 29.56
C THR A 41 5.64 24.34 29.03
N GLN A 42 4.73 23.81 29.87
CA GLN A 42 3.33 23.63 29.52
C GLN A 42 2.65 24.93 29.09
N GLN A 43 3.03 26.06 29.71
CA GLN A 43 2.53 27.38 29.33
C GLN A 43 2.95 27.79 27.92
N ALA A 44 4.19 27.50 27.53
CA ALA A 44 4.70 27.78 26.18
C ALA A 44 3.95 26.93 25.14
N LEU A 45 3.75 25.63 25.40
CA LEU A 45 2.99 24.75 24.52
C LEU A 45 1.53 25.22 24.38
N SER A 46 0.86 25.51 25.51
CA SER A 46 -0.51 26.02 25.52
C SER A 46 -0.65 27.36 24.76
N SER A 47 0.37 28.24 24.85
CA SER A 47 0.39 29.49 24.08
C SER A 47 0.56 29.25 22.57
N ALA A 48 1.44 28.31 22.19
CA ALA A 48 1.65 27.95 20.79
C ALA A 48 0.39 27.36 20.15
N ILE A 49 -0.32 26.45 20.86
CA ILE A 49 -1.59 25.87 20.40
C ILE A 49 -2.65 26.97 20.25
N ARG A 50 -2.84 27.83 21.25
CA ARG A 50 -3.77 28.95 21.14
C ARG A 50 -3.45 29.91 20.00
N GLN A 51 -2.17 30.11 19.69
CA GLN A 51 -1.79 30.92 18.53
C GLN A 51 -2.18 30.22 17.23
N LEU A 52 -1.94 28.91 17.11
CA LEU A 52 -2.34 28.10 15.95
C LEU A 52 -3.88 28.12 15.77
N GLU A 53 -4.65 27.98 16.86
CA GLU A 53 -6.12 28.10 16.83
C GLU A 53 -6.59 29.49 16.36
N ARG A 54 -5.90 30.57 16.78
CA ARG A 54 -6.20 31.93 16.30
C ARG A 54 -5.86 32.12 14.82
N ASP A 55 -4.72 31.58 14.38
CA ASP A 55 -4.27 31.70 12.99
C ASP A 55 -5.23 30.96 12.05
N LEU A 56 -5.81 29.84 12.51
CA LEU A 56 -6.78 29.03 11.76
C LEU A 56 -8.24 29.47 11.97
N GLY A 57 -8.53 30.24 13.01
CA GLY A 57 -9.89 30.68 13.35
C GLY A 57 -10.79 29.57 13.92
N VAL A 58 -10.23 28.44 14.36
CA VAL A 58 -10.98 27.29 14.90
C VAL A 58 -10.31 26.72 16.15
N GLU A 59 -11.11 26.13 17.04
CA GLU A 59 -10.58 25.37 18.17
C GLU A 59 -10.14 23.96 17.71
N LEU A 60 -8.94 23.56 18.10
CA LEU A 60 -8.36 22.26 17.76
C LEU A 60 -8.54 21.24 18.89
N PHE A 61 -8.60 21.70 20.13
CA PHE A 61 -8.85 20.86 21.30
C PHE A 61 -10.14 21.23 22.00
N SER A 62 -10.88 20.22 22.46
CA SER A 62 -12.10 20.41 23.26
C SER A 62 -11.74 20.85 24.67
N ARG A 63 -12.41 21.91 25.14
CA ARG A 63 -12.27 22.43 26.52
C ARG A 63 -13.22 21.78 27.52
N ALA A 64 -14.11 20.91 27.05
CA ALA A 64 -15.24 20.42 27.84
C ALA A 64 -14.90 19.23 28.75
N GLN A 65 -13.71 18.63 28.68
CA GLN A 65 -13.35 17.43 29.42
C GLN A 65 -12.00 17.53 30.14
N ARG A 66 -11.81 16.68 31.17
CA ARG A 66 -10.53 16.58 31.92
C ARG A 66 -9.37 16.00 31.09
N SER A 67 -9.66 15.38 29.93
CA SER A 67 -8.68 14.85 28.99
C SER A 67 -8.55 15.74 27.76
N LEU A 68 -7.35 15.82 27.23
CA LEU A 68 -7.06 16.52 25.98
C LEU A 68 -7.67 15.73 24.81
N GLN A 69 -8.70 16.26 24.18
CA GLN A 69 -9.39 15.64 23.06
C GLN A 69 -9.42 16.58 21.86
N LEU A 70 -9.17 16.03 20.67
CA LEU A 70 -9.28 16.77 19.44
C LEU A 70 -10.74 17.09 19.10
N THR A 71 -10.98 18.26 18.55
CA THR A 71 -12.23 18.60 17.86
C THR A 71 -12.25 17.95 16.47
N ALA A 72 -13.34 18.05 15.72
CA ALA A 72 -13.37 17.63 14.31
C ALA A 72 -12.32 18.36 13.47
N ALA A 73 -12.14 19.69 13.66
CA ALA A 73 -11.10 20.47 13.01
C ALA A 73 -9.68 20.04 13.46
N GLY A 74 -9.52 19.68 14.74
CA GLY A 74 -8.27 19.13 15.27
C GLY A 74 -7.93 17.79 14.64
N HIS A 75 -8.88 16.91 14.42
CA HIS A 75 -8.68 15.63 13.74
C HIS A 75 -8.27 15.82 12.27
N GLU A 76 -8.91 16.75 11.57
CA GLU A 76 -8.57 17.09 10.19
C GLU A 76 -7.13 17.62 10.10
N LEU A 77 -6.79 18.60 10.95
CA LEU A 77 -5.43 19.14 11.00
C LEU A 77 -4.41 18.06 11.37
N TYR A 78 -4.71 17.21 12.34
CA TYR A 78 -3.80 16.11 12.75
C TYR A 78 -3.49 15.15 11.61
N THR A 79 -4.53 14.74 10.86
CA THR A 79 -4.39 13.85 9.72
C THR A 79 -3.52 14.46 8.61
N GLY A 80 -3.73 15.73 8.29
CA GLY A 80 -2.93 16.44 7.27
C GLY A 80 -1.53 16.83 7.73
N ALA A 81 -1.35 17.16 9.01
CA ALA A 81 -0.07 17.62 9.55
C ALA A 81 1.00 16.54 9.60
N ARG A 82 0.64 15.31 9.93
CA ARG A 82 1.61 14.19 10.06
C ARG A 82 2.41 13.94 8.78
N PRO A 83 1.79 13.74 7.61
CA PRO A 83 2.52 13.54 6.38
C PRO A 83 3.32 14.78 5.94
N LEU A 84 2.82 15.98 6.21
CA LEU A 84 3.52 17.22 5.91
C LEU A 84 4.81 17.35 6.72
N LEU A 85 4.75 17.14 8.03
CA LEU A 85 5.91 17.16 8.93
C LEU A 85 6.91 16.05 8.60
N ALA A 86 6.42 14.86 8.22
CA ALA A 86 7.25 13.77 7.74
C ALA A 86 7.97 14.18 6.43
N GLY A 87 7.29 14.84 5.50
CA GLY A 87 7.87 15.38 4.27
C GLY A 87 8.99 16.41 4.55
N ILE A 88 8.78 17.32 5.49
CA ILE A 88 9.82 18.28 5.93
C ILE A 88 11.04 17.53 6.48
N ARG A 89 10.84 16.50 7.29
CA ARG A 89 11.93 15.67 7.85
C ARG A 89 12.70 14.93 6.76
N VAL A 90 12.00 14.30 5.83
CA VAL A 90 12.61 13.60 4.68
C VAL A 90 13.40 14.58 3.84
N LEU A 91 12.86 15.75 3.50
CA LEU A 91 13.56 16.80 2.75
C LEU A 91 14.85 17.23 3.47
N ALA A 92 14.77 17.53 4.76
CA ALA A 92 15.95 17.91 5.55
C ALA A 92 17.01 16.82 5.57
N ASN A 93 16.62 15.54 5.72
CA ASN A 93 17.54 14.40 5.71
C ASN A 93 18.16 14.19 4.33
N THR A 94 17.37 14.26 3.27
CA THR A 94 17.87 14.12 1.88
C THR A 94 18.87 15.23 1.56
N THR A 95 18.58 16.47 1.99
CA THR A 95 19.48 17.61 1.78
C THR A 95 20.79 17.47 2.56
N ARG A 96 20.72 17.04 3.83
CA ARG A 96 21.96 16.77 4.63
C ARG A 96 22.81 15.68 4.02
N ASN A 97 22.19 14.68 3.43
CA ASN A 97 22.86 13.52 2.83
C ASN A 97 23.14 13.69 1.33
N PHE A 98 22.92 14.89 0.77
CA PHE A 98 23.13 15.16 -0.66
C PHE A 98 24.57 14.85 -1.11
N SER A 99 25.55 15.06 -0.23
CA SER A 99 26.96 14.72 -0.46
C SER A 99 27.30 13.24 -0.19
N ASN A 100 26.34 12.43 0.27
CA ASN A 100 26.51 10.99 0.48
C ASN A 100 25.64 10.21 -0.53
N PRO A 101 26.17 9.91 -1.73
CA PRO A 101 25.43 9.23 -2.79
C PRO A 101 25.07 7.77 -2.45
N GLN A 102 25.47 7.26 -1.30
CA GLN A 102 25.31 5.86 -0.90
C GLN A 102 24.02 5.58 -0.10
N ARG A 103 23.13 6.56 0.14
CA ARG A 103 21.85 6.21 0.77
C ARG A 103 21.03 5.36 -0.18
N ALA A 104 20.82 4.10 0.16
CA ALA A 104 19.93 3.22 -0.58
C ALA A 104 18.47 3.74 -0.52
N PHE A 105 17.75 3.61 -1.61
CA PHE A 105 16.30 3.78 -1.66
C PHE A 105 15.65 2.54 -1.04
N VAL A 106 14.89 2.72 0.04
CA VAL A 106 14.37 1.61 0.84
C VAL A 106 12.94 1.29 0.43
N ILE A 107 12.74 0.10 -0.11
CA ILE A 107 11.42 -0.44 -0.46
C ILE A 107 11.00 -1.44 0.60
N GLY A 108 9.92 -1.13 1.33
CA GLY A 108 9.24 -2.08 2.19
C GLY A 108 8.20 -2.90 1.41
N HIS A 109 8.04 -4.18 1.70
CA HIS A 109 6.94 -4.96 1.13
C HIS A 109 6.21 -5.78 2.18
N SER A 110 4.90 -5.94 2.02
CA SER A 110 4.11 -6.79 2.92
C SER A 110 4.46 -8.28 2.70
N PRO A 111 4.21 -9.16 3.70
CA PRO A 111 4.43 -10.60 3.55
C PRO A 111 3.65 -11.25 2.39
N ALA A 112 2.58 -10.61 1.92
CA ALA A 112 1.79 -11.07 0.78
C ALA A 112 2.46 -10.84 -0.59
N ILE A 113 3.59 -10.14 -0.62
CA ILE A 113 4.41 -9.89 -1.82
C ILE A 113 5.78 -10.52 -1.56
N SER A 114 6.25 -11.40 -2.44
CA SER A 114 7.57 -12.00 -2.31
C SER A 114 8.69 -11.02 -2.71
N SER A 115 9.91 -11.23 -2.21
CA SER A 115 11.07 -10.45 -2.63
C SER A 115 11.37 -10.60 -4.12
N GLU A 116 11.06 -11.77 -4.70
CA GLU A 116 11.19 -12.02 -6.14
C GLU A 116 10.19 -11.17 -6.93
N GLU A 117 8.95 -11.06 -6.45
CA GLU A 117 7.94 -10.21 -7.05
C GLU A 117 8.35 -8.72 -6.98
N VAL A 118 8.90 -8.28 -5.84
CA VAL A 118 9.47 -6.93 -5.72
C VAL A 118 10.57 -6.72 -6.75
N TYR A 119 11.46 -7.72 -6.92
CA TYR A 119 12.54 -7.62 -7.90
C TYR A 119 12.00 -7.48 -9.33
N ARG A 120 11.00 -8.26 -9.71
CA ARG A 120 10.34 -8.11 -11.04
C ARG A 120 9.78 -6.70 -11.27
N ILE A 121 9.28 -6.04 -10.23
CA ILE A 121 8.78 -4.66 -10.31
C ILE A 121 9.92 -3.66 -10.54
N ILE A 122 11.06 -3.84 -9.86
CA ILE A 122 12.19 -2.90 -9.94
C ILE A 122 13.19 -3.22 -11.05
N GLU A 123 13.20 -4.45 -11.56
CA GLU A 123 14.16 -4.96 -12.54
C GLU A 123 14.34 -4.03 -13.76
N PRO A 124 13.29 -3.51 -14.43
CA PRO A 124 13.47 -2.64 -15.58
C PRO A 124 14.21 -1.34 -15.23
N ALA A 125 14.02 -0.82 -14.02
CA ALA A 125 14.72 0.39 -13.58
C ALA A 125 16.18 0.10 -13.20
N VAL A 126 16.45 -1.07 -12.58
CA VAL A 126 17.80 -1.51 -12.21
C VAL A 126 18.63 -1.81 -13.48
N ILE A 127 18.02 -2.42 -14.51
CA ILE A 127 18.68 -2.65 -15.80
C ILE A 127 19.00 -1.33 -16.50
N ALA A 128 18.07 -0.36 -16.45
CA ALA A 128 18.27 0.95 -17.08
C ALA A 128 19.32 1.82 -16.36
N ASP A 129 19.49 1.64 -15.06
CA ASP A 129 20.49 2.36 -14.26
C ASP A 129 21.09 1.43 -13.18
N PRO A 130 22.17 0.71 -13.50
CA PRO A 130 22.83 -0.20 -12.55
C PRO A 130 23.47 0.50 -11.34
N THR A 131 23.49 1.84 -11.32
CA THR A 131 24.05 2.61 -10.19
C THR A 131 23.01 2.84 -9.09
N LEU A 132 21.75 2.46 -9.30
CA LEU A 132 20.70 2.57 -8.30
C LEU A 132 21.02 1.72 -7.07
N SER A 133 21.09 2.38 -5.93
CA SER A 133 21.21 1.69 -4.64
C SER A 133 19.82 1.49 -4.05
N ILE A 134 19.32 0.25 -4.07
CA ILE A 134 18.00 -0.12 -3.57
C ILE A 134 18.15 -1.19 -2.49
N THR A 135 17.45 -1.01 -1.38
CA THR A 135 17.32 -2.02 -0.33
C THR A 135 15.86 -2.46 -0.25
N VAL A 136 15.62 -3.77 -0.36
CA VAL A 136 14.30 -4.37 -0.20
C VAL A 136 14.20 -5.05 1.16
N ARG A 137 13.13 -4.80 1.90
CA ARG A 137 12.89 -5.46 3.18
C ARG A 137 11.42 -5.75 3.42
N GLN A 138 11.14 -6.87 4.05
CA GLN A 138 9.79 -7.19 4.46
C GLN A 138 9.39 -6.33 5.67
N VAL A 139 8.16 -5.79 5.60
CA VAL A 139 7.57 -4.94 6.64
C VAL A 139 6.12 -5.34 6.85
N PHE A 140 5.69 -5.46 8.10
CA PHE A 140 4.29 -5.78 8.39
C PHE A 140 3.38 -4.58 8.17
N PRO A 141 2.12 -4.80 7.71
CA PRO A 141 1.19 -3.72 7.40
C PRO A 141 1.01 -2.69 8.52
N GLY A 142 1.01 -3.13 9.78
CA GLY A 142 0.83 -2.24 10.94
C GLY A 142 2.00 -1.26 11.17
N THR A 143 3.21 -1.57 10.69
CA THR A 143 4.41 -0.72 10.86
C THR A 143 4.81 -0.01 9.56
N MET A 144 4.19 -0.37 8.45
CA MET A 144 4.52 0.18 7.12
C MET A 144 4.27 1.69 7.04
N ARG A 145 3.15 2.15 7.58
CA ARG A 145 2.79 3.56 7.63
C ARG A 145 3.81 4.36 8.44
N ASP A 146 4.19 3.88 9.61
CA ASP A 146 5.16 4.56 10.47
C ASP A 146 6.54 4.63 9.80
N GLY A 147 6.96 3.55 9.12
CA GLY A 147 8.21 3.54 8.36
C GLY A 147 8.24 4.55 7.21
N LEU A 148 7.10 4.83 6.55
CA LEU A 148 7.00 5.89 5.56
C LEU A 148 7.04 7.28 6.21
N LEU A 149 6.35 7.45 7.35
CA LEU A 149 6.30 8.73 8.06
C LEU A 149 7.63 9.09 8.75
N ASP A 150 8.39 8.12 9.23
CA ASP A 150 9.72 8.37 9.83
C ASP A 150 10.86 8.42 8.82
N GLY A 151 10.58 8.06 7.55
CA GLY A 151 11.55 8.06 6.45
C GLY A 151 12.50 6.87 6.48
N SER A 152 12.21 5.83 7.25
CA SER A 152 12.93 4.54 7.20
C SER A 152 12.53 3.71 5.99
N LEU A 153 11.39 4.05 5.35
CA LEU A 153 10.94 3.57 4.06
C LEU A 153 10.75 4.76 3.10
N ASP A 154 11.17 4.60 1.86
CA ASP A 154 10.93 5.56 0.78
C ASP A 154 9.69 5.16 -0.05
N LEU A 155 9.40 3.87 -0.13
CA LEU A 155 8.28 3.27 -0.84
C LEU A 155 7.83 2.01 -0.10
N ALA A 156 6.54 1.73 -0.12
CA ALA A 156 6.02 0.47 0.37
C ALA A 156 5.17 -0.20 -0.71
N LEU A 157 5.26 -1.53 -0.81
CA LEU A 157 4.47 -2.37 -1.70
C LEU A 157 3.56 -3.26 -0.87
N ARG A 158 2.27 -3.26 -1.18
CA ARG A 158 1.28 -4.07 -0.47
C ARG A 158 0.20 -4.59 -1.41
N ARG A 159 -0.57 -5.58 -0.94
CA ARG A 159 -1.83 -5.97 -1.57
C ARG A 159 -3.00 -5.40 -0.80
N GLY A 160 -4.02 -4.99 -1.52
CA GLY A 160 -5.25 -4.45 -0.94
C GLY A 160 -5.78 -3.27 -1.74
N VAL A 161 -6.99 -2.83 -1.42
CA VAL A 161 -7.71 -1.75 -2.12
C VAL A 161 -7.95 -0.53 -1.22
N ASP A 162 -7.59 -0.62 0.06
CA ASP A 162 -7.77 0.49 0.97
C ASP A 162 -6.76 1.61 0.69
N MET A 163 -7.23 2.84 0.73
CA MET A 163 -6.41 4.03 0.50
C MET A 163 -6.20 4.75 1.83
N PRO A 164 -4.97 4.71 2.40
CA PRO A 164 -4.66 5.53 3.55
C PRO A 164 -4.88 7.00 3.21
N THR A 165 -5.58 7.72 4.07
CA THR A 165 -5.92 9.13 3.83
C THR A 165 -4.72 10.08 3.93
N ASP A 166 -3.65 9.65 4.59
CA ASP A 166 -2.44 10.43 4.87
C ASP A 166 -1.21 9.98 4.06
N LEU A 167 -1.36 9.01 3.16
CA LEU A 167 -0.31 8.53 2.26
C LEU A 167 -0.80 8.58 0.82
N ALA A 168 0.14 8.76 -0.10
CA ALA A 168 -0.14 8.64 -1.52
C ALA A 168 -0.08 7.16 -1.93
N THR A 169 -0.95 6.76 -2.84
CA THR A 169 -1.01 5.39 -3.34
C THR A 169 -1.22 5.36 -4.84
N ASP A 170 -0.69 4.33 -5.48
CA ASP A 170 -1.00 3.99 -6.87
C ASP A 170 -1.07 2.47 -7.02
N THR A 171 -1.92 1.99 -7.91
CA THR A 171 -1.99 0.56 -8.24
C THR A 171 -1.07 0.29 -9.42
N LEU A 172 0.01 -0.45 -9.18
CA LEU A 172 1.01 -0.74 -10.20
C LEU A 172 0.48 -1.72 -11.24
N HIS A 173 -0.12 -2.81 -10.78
CA HIS A 173 -0.74 -3.84 -11.64
C HIS A 173 -1.65 -4.74 -10.81
N TYR A 174 -2.35 -5.63 -11.51
CA TYR A 174 -3.17 -6.69 -10.91
C TYR A 174 -2.55 -8.04 -11.23
N GLN A 175 -2.62 -8.97 -10.27
CA GLN A 175 -2.15 -10.35 -10.45
C GLN A 175 -3.28 -11.32 -10.18
N PRO A 176 -3.42 -12.37 -11.01
CA PRO A 176 -4.38 -13.44 -10.75
C PRO A 176 -3.99 -14.21 -9.47
N LEU A 177 -4.97 -14.44 -8.62
CA LEU A 177 -4.82 -15.33 -7.47
C LEU A 177 -4.84 -16.78 -7.93
N ARG A 178 -4.06 -17.60 -7.27
CA ARG A 178 -3.93 -19.05 -7.44
C ARG A 178 -4.01 -19.72 -6.08
N ILE A 179 -4.09 -21.04 -6.07
CA ILE A 179 -4.18 -21.82 -4.83
C ILE A 179 -2.93 -22.68 -4.68
N ALA A 180 -2.24 -22.53 -3.57
CA ALA A 180 -1.17 -23.42 -3.16
C ALA A 180 -1.74 -24.49 -2.22
N VAL A 181 -1.34 -25.75 -2.47
CA VAL A 181 -1.64 -26.92 -1.64
C VAL A 181 -0.41 -27.82 -1.55
N VAL A 182 -0.30 -28.65 -0.53
CA VAL A 182 0.72 -29.71 -0.53
C VAL A 182 0.43 -30.73 -1.63
N ARG A 183 1.45 -31.41 -2.13
CA ARG A 183 1.32 -32.39 -3.22
C ARG A 183 0.37 -33.54 -2.91
N SER A 184 0.19 -33.90 -1.64
CA SER A 184 -0.74 -34.96 -1.20
C SER A 184 -2.18 -34.49 -1.02
N HIS A 185 -2.47 -33.19 -1.17
CA HIS A 185 -3.80 -32.63 -1.02
C HIS A 185 -4.73 -33.12 -2.14
N PRO A 186 -6.03 -33.41 -1.88
CA PRO A 186 -6.95 -33.87 -2.91
C PRO A 186 -7.02 -32.98 -4.15
N LEU A 187 -7.01 -31.67 -3.99
CA LEU A 187 -7.02 -30.69 -5.10
C LEU A 187 -5.76 -30.74 -5.96
N ALA A 188 -4.65 -31.30 -5.45
CA ALA A 188 -3.40 -31.37 -6.20
C ALA A 188 -3.47 -32.35 -7.40
N ALA A 189 -4.56 -33.08 -7.56
CA ALA A 189 -4.79 -33.93 -8.73
C ALA A 189 -5.10 -33.12 -10.00
N SER A 190 -5.58 -31.89 -9.86
CA SER A 190 -5.95 -30.97 -10.95
C SER A 190 -4.91 -29.87 -11.14
N ASP A 191 -4.74 -29.39 -12.39
CA ASP A 191 -3.93 -28.20 -12.68
C ASP A 191 -4.75 -26.91 -12.49
N ARG A 192 -6.07 -27.01 -12.64
CA ARG A 192 -7.02 -25.91 -12.60
C ARG A 192 -8.26 -26.32 -11.82
N ILE A 193 -8.74 -25.43 -10.96
CA ILE A 193 -9.90 -25.64 -10.09
C ILE A 193 -10.87 -24.47 -10.19
N ASP A 194 -12.14 -24.70 -9.84
CA ASP A 194 -13.07 -23.61 -9.52
C ASP A 194 -12.81 -23.13 -8.09
N ILE A 195 -12.99 -21.84 -7.83
CA ILE A 195 -12.77 -21.27 -6.49
C ILE A 195 -13.70 -21.90 -5.43
N THR A 196 -14.86 -22.41 -5.81
CA THR A 196 -15.81 -23.07 -4.91
C THR A 196 -15.29 -24.42 -4.41
N GLU A 197 -14.35 -25.05 -5.11
CA GLU A 197 -13.74 -26.32 -4.69
C GLU A 197 -12.88 -26.19 -3.42
N ILE A 198 -12.46 -24.95 -3.06
CA ILE A 198 -11.74 -24.71 -1.80
C ILE A 198 -12.67 -24.50 -0.60
N ALA A 199 -13.99 -24.46 -0.79
CA ALA A 199 -14.95 -24.14 0.28
C ALA A 199 -14.88 -25.08 1.49
N ASP A 200 -14.52 -26.35 1.26
CA ASP A 200 -14.41 -27.37 2.30
C ASP A 200 -13.04 -27.40 3.01
N TYR A 201 -12.08 -26.58 2.56
CA TYR A 201 -10.73 -26.59 3.09
C TYR A 201 -10.41 -25.28 3.80
N PRO A 202 -9.80 -25.32 5.01
CA PRO A 202 -9.37 -24.10 5.67
C PRO A 202 -8.28 -23.38 4.87
N ILE A 203 -8.35 -22.03 4.88
CA ILE A 203 -7.45 -21.16 4.13
C ILE A 203 -6.42 -20.58 5.08
N VAL A 204 -5.13 -20.76 4.79
CA VAL A 204 -4.05 -20.14 5.55
C VAL A 204 -3.88 -18.70 5.10
N VAL A 205 -3.93 -17.78 6.08
CA VAL A 205 -3.77 -16.33 5.89
C VAL A 205 -2.67 -15.77 6.78
N TRP A 206 -2.19 -14.55 6.48
CA TRP A 206 -1.06 -13.94 7.19
C TRP A 206 -1.47 -13.10 8.41
N ALA A 207 -2.71 -12.67 8.46
CA ALA A 207 -3.28 -11.92 9.57
C ALA A 207 -4.78 -12.17 9.65
N PRO A 208 -5.42 -11.98 10.81
CA PRO A 208 -6.86 -12.13 10.92
C PRO A 208 -7.60 -11.04 10.12
N PRO A 209 -8.89 -11.28 9.77
CA PRO A 209 -9.75 -10.28 9.16
C PRO A 209 -9.77 -8.97 9.97
N ARG A 210 -9.92 -7.84 9.29
CA ARG A 210 -9.86 -6.47 9.84
C ARG A 210 -8.48 -6.02 10.34
N HIS A 211 -7.46 -6.88 10.28
CA HIS A 211 -6.07 -6.54 10.58
C HIS A 211 -5.18 -6.57 9.31
N SER A 212 -5.74 -7.03 8.18
CA SER A 212 -5.06 -7.06 6.89
C SER A 212 -6.07 -6.87 5.76
N PHE A 213 -5.92 -5.80 5.01
CA PHE A 213 -6.73 -5.55 3.80
C PHE A 213 -6.63 -6.66 2.78
N TYR A 214 -5.48 -7.36 2.72
CA TYR A 214 -5.33 -8.52 1.85
C TYR A 214 -6.19 -9.69 2.31
N THR A 215 -6.22 -9.99 3.61
CA THR A 215 -7.11 -11.02 4.15
C THR A 215 -8.57 -10.66 3.91
N ASP A 216 -8.95 -9.40 4.12
CA ASP A 216 -10.32 -8.94 3.88
C ASP A 216 -10.70 -9.04 2.38
N LEU A 217 -9.76 -8.76 1.48
CA LEU A 217 -9.93 -8.99 0.04
C LEU A 217 -10.19 -10.46 -0.28
N LEU A 218 -9.37 -11.38 0.27
CA LEU A 218 -9.53 -12.82 0.06
C LEU A 218 -10.89 -13.33 0.58
N VAL A 219 -11.27 -12.95 1.80
CA VAL A 219 -12.59 -13.27 2.37
C VAL A 219 -13.72 -12.74 1.50
N SER A 220 -13.60 -11.51 1.01
CA SER A 220 -14.57 -10.91 0.10
C SER A 220 -14.73 -11.71 -1.21
N HIS A 221 -13.65 -12.25 -1.76
CA HIS A 221 -13.71 -13.11 -2.94
C HIS A 221 -14.44 -14.42 -2.65
N CYS A 222 -14.13 -15.10 -1.55
CA CYS A 222 -14.81 -16.35 -1.15
C CYS A 222 -16.32 -16.11 -0.96
N ARG A 223 -16.71 -15.03 -0.27
CA ARG A 223 -18.12 -14.67 -0.06
C ARG A 223 -18.86 -14.38 -1.36
N ARG A 224 -18.23 -13.69 -2.30
CA ARG A 224 -18.83 -13.46 -3.64
C ARG A 224 -18.99 -14.75 -4.44
N SER A 225 -18.15 -15.75 -4.19
CA SER A 225 -18.25 -17.09 -4.76
C SER A 225 -19.20 -18.01 -3.99
N GLY A 226 -19.93 -17.50 -2.97
CA GLY A 226 -21.02 -18.19 -2.31
C GLY A 226 -20.64 -18.99 -1.05
N PHE A 227 -19.43 -18.84 -0.50
CA PHE A 227 -19.04 -19.55 0.71
C PHE A 227 -18.31 -18.65 1.74
N GLU A 228 -18.42 -19.00 3.02
CA GLU A 228 -17.68 -18.37 4.11
C GLU A 228 -16.41 -19.18 4.40
N PRO A 229 -15.20 -18.60 4.24
CA PRO A 229 -13.97 -19.37 4.40
C PRO A 229 -13.65 -19.63 5.89
N GLN A 230 -13.18 -20.82 6.21
CA GLN A 230 -12.51 -21.09 7.47
C GLN A 230 -11.05 -20.60 7.35
N LEU A 231 -10.62 -19.78 8.31
CA LEU A 231 -9.30 -19.13 8.25
C LEU A 231 -8.38 -19.65 9.35
N LEU A 232 -7.13 -19.96 8.97
CA LEU A 232 -6.03 -20.21 9.89
C LEU A 232 -4.95 -19.13 9.70
N VAL A 233 -4.62 -18.40 10.77
CA VAL A 233 -3.53 -17.42 10.72
C VAL A 233 -2.20 -18.17 10.82
N ASN A 234 -1.34 -17.98 9.81
CA ASN A 234 0.00 -18.59 9.81
C ASN A 234 0.87 -18.00 10.93
N PRO A 235 1.35 -18.82 11.87
CA PRO A 235 2.26 -18.32 12.90
C PRO A 235 3.68 -18.03 12.40
N VAL A 236 4.06 -18.61 11.22
CA VAL A 236 5.37 -18.42 10.62
C VAL A 236 5.29 -17.25 9.65
N GLN A 237 6.04 -16.20 9.93
CA GLN A 237 6.09 -14.99 9.14
C GLN A 237 7.43 -14.90 8.37
N GLY A 238 7.45 -14.16 7.25
CA GLY A 238 8.69 -13.93 6.51
C GLY A 238 9.12 -15.05 5.58
N THR A 239 8.25 -16.02 5.32
CA THR A 239 8.51 -17.12 4.39
C THR A 239 7.68 -16.97 3.11
N PRO A 240 8.08 -17.60 1.98
CA PRO A 240 7.28 -17.58 0.76
C PRO A 240 5.83 -18.03 1.02
N PRO A 241 4.82 -17.35 0.45
CA PRO A 241 3.41 -17.62 0.74
C PRO A 241 2.99 -19.08 0.55
N TYR A 242 3.47 -19.75 -0.49
CA TYR A 242 3.16 -21.16 -0.75
C TYR A 242 3.69 -22.14 0.31
N THR A 243 4.62 -21.72 1.19
CA THR A 243 5.13 -22.59 2.25
C THR A 243 4.16 -22.74 3.42
N ALA A 244 3.17 -21.89 3.53
CA ALA A 244 2.20 -21.89 4.61
C ALA A 244 1.43 -23.20 4.75
N VAL A 245 1.19 -23.90 3.64
CA VAL A 245 0.45 -25.17 3.61
C VAL A 245 1.27 -26.38 4.08
N LEU A 246 2.61 -26.26 4.24
CA LEU A 246 3.45 -27.41 4.60
C LEU A 246 3.20 -27.94 6.00
N ALA A 247 2.84 -27.06 6.94
CA ALA A 247 2.50 -27.44 8.30
C ALA A 247 1.04 -27.94 8.44
N HIS A 248 0.21 -27.70 7.43
CA HIS A 248 -1.22 -27.97 7.42
C HIS A 248 -1.63 -28.64 6.10
N PRO A 249 -1.40 -29.96 5.93
CA PRO A 249 -1.56 -30.63 4.62
C PRO A 249 -2.99 -30.67 4.07
N ASP A 250 -3.98 -30.46 4.91
CA ASP A 250 -5.40 -30.38 4.60
C ASP A 250 -5.92 -28.95 4.35
N HIS A 251 -5.00 -27.96 4.30
CA HIS A 251 -5.31 -26.56 4.08
C HIS A 251 -4.85 -26.08 2.70
N CYS A 252 -5.40 -24.97 2.25
CA CYS A 252 -4.94 -24.27 1.06
C CYS A 252 -4.52 -22.83 1.39
N ALA A 253 -3.81 -22.17 0.48
CA ALA A 253 -3.43 -20.77 0.61
C ALA A 253 -3.57 -20.05 -0.74
N PHE A 254 -4.09 -18.80 -0.71
CA PHE A 254 -4.02 -17.96 -1.89
C PHE A 254 -2.59 -17.44 -2.10
N VAL A 255 -2.12 -17.60 -3.33
CA VAL A 255 -0.78 -17.17 -3.77
C VAL A 255 -0.86 -16.49 -5.14
N THR A 256 0.24 -15.89 -5.56
CA THR A 256 0.39 -15.28 -6.90
C THR A 256 1.54 -15.89 -7.68
N ASP A 257 2.19 -16.89 -7.09
CA ASP A 257 3.25 -17.67 -7.73
C ASP A 257 2.70 -18.40 -8.98
N ASP A 258 3.57 -18.66 -9.95
CA ASP A 258 3.17 -19.31 -11.19
C ASP A 258 2.69 -20.74 -10.96
N PRO A 259 1.72 -21.23 -11.77
CA PRO A 259 1.21 -22.60 -11.65
C PRO A 259 2.31 -23.63 -11.81
N GLY A 260 2.20 -24.71 -11.09
CA GLY A 260 3.15 -25.80 -11.18
C GLY A 260 3.62 -26.34 -9.84
N VAL A 261 4.75 -27.02 -9.86
CA VAL A 261 5.33 -27.65 -8.67
C VAL A 261 6.47 -26.78 -8.15
N VAL A 262 6.36 -26.37 -6.89
CA VAL A 262 7.32 -25.50 -6.22
C VAL A 262 7.90 -26.16 -4.97
N TYR A 263 8.86 -25.51 -4.33
CA TYR A 263 9.49 -25.93 -3.08
C TYR A 263 9.94 -27.40 -3.08
N ASN A 264 10.86 -27.73 -4.00
CA ASN A 264 11.44 -29.07 -4.11
C ASN A 264 10.39 -30.20 -4.30
N GLY A 265 9.32 -29.92 -5.01
CA GLY A 265 8.28 -30.88 -5.30
C GLY A 265 7.23 -31.12 -4.23
N LYS A 266 7.26 -30.35 -3.14
CA LYS A 266 6.36 -30.55 -1.98
C LYS A 266 5.04 -29.80 -2.09
N VAL A 267 5.01 -28.69 -2.81
CA VAL A 267 3.84 -27.82 -2.97
C VAL A 267 3.45 -27.73 -4.43
N ARG A 268 2.17 -27.71 -4.70
CA ARG A 268 1.60 -27.47 -6.02
C ARG A 268 0.79 -26.18 -6.00
N VAL A 269 1.00 -25.33 -7.01
CA VAL A 269 0.23 -24.11 -7.27
C VAL A 269 -0.74 -24.41 -8.40
N LEU A 270 -2.03 -24.23 -8.15
CA LEU A 270 -3.14 -24.53 -9.03
C LEU A 270 -3.72 -23.24 -9.61
N GLU A 271 -4.12 -23.27 -10.87
CA GLU A 271 -4.90 -22.17 -11.45
C GLU A 271 -6.33 -22.16 -10.91
N ILE A 272 -6.90 -20.98 -10.78
CA ILE A 272 -8.34 -20.78 -10.56
C ILE A 272 -8.98 -20.51 -11.93
N ALA A 273 -10.14 -21.12 -12.22
CA ALA A 273 -10.79 -21.06 -13.53
C ALA A 273 -11.17 -19.62 -13.96
N ASP A 274 -11.61 -18.81 -13.02
CA ASP A 274 -11.87 -17.36 -13.19
C ASP A 274 -11.20 -16.64 -12.02
N PRO A 275 -9.87 -16.39 -12.11
CA PRO A 275 -9.09 -16.04 -10.97
C PRO A 275 -9.44 -14.63 -10.48
N PRO A 276 -9.72 -14.45 -9.17
CA PRO A 276 -9.76 -13.14 -8.57
C PRO A 276 -8.44 -12.40 -8.79
N LEU A 277 -8.52 -11.10 -9.04
CA LEU A 277 -7.34 -10.27 -9.24
C LEU A 277 -6.96 -9.57 -7.94
N ALA A 278 -5.72 -9.71 -7.52
CA ALA A 278 -5.15 -8.98 -6.39
C ALA A 278 -4.33 -7.79 -6.87
N PRO A 279 -4.64 -6.57 -6.44
CA PRO A 279 -3.84 -5.40 -6.77
C PRO A 279 -2.50 -5.42 -6.06
N VAL A 280 -1.46 -4.94 -6.73
CA VAL A 280 -0.20 -4.54 -6.11
C VAL A 280 -0.20 -3.03 -6.04
N GLN A 281 -0.23 -2.50 -4.83
CA GLN A 281 -0.22 -1.07 -4.56
C GLN A 281 1.16 -0.62 -4.11
N ALA A 282 1.61 0.48 -4.70
CA ALA A 282 2.69 1.30 -4.18
C ALA A 282 2.11 2.35 -3.24
N VAL A 283 2.77 2.57 -2.11
CA VAL A 283 2.39 3.54 -1.08
C VAL A 283 3.60 4.36 -0.70
N TRP A 284 3.47 5.67 -0.62
CA TRP A 284 4.56 6.56 -0.28
C TRP A 284 4.08 7.82 0.44
N LEU A 285 5.04 8.58 0.98
CA LEU A 285 4.75 9.85 1.63
C LEU A 285 4.31 10.90 0.59
N PRO A 286 3.11 11.50 0.69
CA PRO A 286 2.67 12.57 -0.21
C PRO A 286 3.64 13.76 -0.15
N HIS A 287 3.71 14.50 -1.23
CA HIS A 287 4.60 15.67 -1.37
C HIS A 287 6.11 15.36 -1.30
N SER A 288 6.50 14.08 -1.22
CA SER A 288 7.91 13.69 -1.34
C SER A 288 8.31 13.56 -2.81
N ALA A 289 9.33 14.29 -3.23
CA ALA A 289 9.94 14.10 -4.55
C ALA A 289 10.99 12.99 -4.49
N SER A 290 10.95 12.04 -5.44
CA SER A 290 11.96 10.99 -5.57
C SER A 290 12.14 10.62 -7.05
N ALA A 291 13.33 10.90 -7.58
CA ALA A 291 13.68 10.53 -8.94
C ALA A 291 13.68 9.00 -9.13
N ILE A 292 14.09 8.24 -8.10
CA ILE A 292 14.08 6.77 -8.15
C ILE A 292 12.65 6.26 -8.26
N ARG A 293 11.73 6.75 -7.42
CA ARG A 293 10.31 6.37 -7.48
C ARG A 293 9.69 6.68 -8.85
N SER A 294 9.95 7.88 -9.40
CA SER A 294 9.45 8.24 -10.73
C SER A 294 9.95 7.27 -11.81
N ARG A 295 11.23 6.92 -11.79
CA ARG A 295 11.80 5.93 -12.71
C ARG A 295 11.18 4.53 -12.54
N LEU A 296 10.92 4.10 -11.30
CA LEU A 296 10.26 2.82 -11.04
C LEU A 296 8.85 2.80 -11.65
N PHE A 297 8.08 3.85 -11.47
CA PHE A 297 6.71 3.93 -12.01
C PHE A 297 6.69 4.01 -13.54
N GLU A 298 7.57 4.79 -14.15
CA GLU A 298 7.74 4.82 -15.61
C GLU A 298 8.12 3.45 -16.18
N ALA A 299 8.98 2.71 -15.49
CA ALA A 299 9.39 1.38 -15.89
C ALA A 299 8.23 0.37 -15.86
N VAL A 300 7.43 0.39 -14.78
CA VAL A 300 6.22 -0.46 -14.64
C VAL A 300 5.20 -0.14 -15.73
N GLN A 301 4.93 1.13 -16.01
CA GLN A 301 3.97 1.54 -17.04
C GLN A 301 4.40 1.09 -18.45
N ARG A 302 5.69 1.14 -18.77
CA ARG A 302 6.21 0.64 -20.06
C ARG A 302 5.98 -0.85 -20.25
N VAL A 303 6.19 -1.66 -19.21
CA VAL A 303 5.97 -3.11 -19.26
C VAL A 303 4.48 -3.42 -19.46
N ALA A 304 3.59 -2.69 -18.79
CA ALA A 304 2.14 -2.85 -18.94
C ALA A 304 1.66 -2.55 -20.37
N VAL A 305 2.20 -1.50 -21.01
CA VAL A 305 1.88 -1.13 -22.41
C VAL A 305 2.37 -2.19 -23.39
N VAL A 306 3.56 -2.75 -23.20
CA VAL A 306 4.11 -3.80 -24.09
C VAL A 306 3.29 -5.08 -23.99
N SER A 307 2.81 -5.44 -22.79
CA SER A 307 1.98 -6.64 -22.58
C SER A 307 0.59 -6.55 -23.22
N THR A 308 0.06 -5.33 -23.41
CA THR A 308 -1.24 -5.09 -24.08
C THR A 308 -1.12 -4.99 -25.60
N THR A 309 0.10 -4.85 -26.14
CA THR A 309 0.34 -4.64 -27.58
C THR A 309 0.89 -5.86 -28.31
N SER A 310 1.10 -7.02 -27.66
CA SER A 310 1.44 -8.27 -28.35
C SER A 310 0.22 -8.78 -29.11
N PRO A 311 0.22 -8.81 -30.45
CA PRO A 311 -0.83 -9.46 -31.21
C PRO A 311 -0.75 -10.97 -30.96
N LEU A 312 -1.89 -11.59 -30.69
CA LEU A 312 -2.04 -13.03 -30.85
C LEU A 312 -1.66 -13.39 -32.28
N GLU A 313 -0.49 -14.00 -32.48
CA GLU A 313 -0.14 -14.59 -33.77
C GLU A 313 -1.10 -15.75 -34.07
N ASP A 314 -1.78 -15.51 -35.12
CA ASP A 314 -2.65 -16.21 -36.02
C ASP A 314 -2.46 -17.74 -36.07
N GLY A 315 -3.48 -18.44 -35.59
CA GLY A 315 -3.79 -19.81 -35.97
C GLY A 315 -5.20 -19.84 -36.56
N GLY A 316 -5.28 -19.65 -37.88
CA GLY A 316 -6.53 -19.44 -38.59
C GLY A 316 -7.58 -20.55 -38.44
N ILE A 317 -8.79 -20.12 -38.11
CA ILE A 317 -10.04 -20.77 -38.56
C ILE A 317 -11.05 -19.66 -38.87
N ARG A 318 -11.44 -19.59 -40.14
CA ARG A 318 -12.53 -18.72 -40.61
C ARG A 318 -13.84 -19.15 -39.98
N SER A 319 -14.51 -18.24 -39.33
CA SER A 319 -15.96 -18.35 -39.05
C SER A 319 -16.60 -16.99 -39.18
N THR A 320 -17.68 -16.99 -39.96
CA THR A 320 -18.48 -15.88 -40.44
C THR A 320 -19.15 -15.11 -39.34
N SER A 321 -19.08 -13.76 -39.48
CA SER A 321 -19.79 -12.78 -38.63
C SER A 321 -21.31 -12.77 -38.87
N PRO A 322 -22.04 -12.23 -37.88
CA PRO A 322 -23.05 -11.24 -38.22
C PRO A 322 -22.79 -9.85 -37.62
N ARG A 323 -23.05 -8.81 -38.41
CA ARG A 323 -22.96 -7.39 -38.10
C ARG A 323 -23.86 -7.00 -36.91
N PRO A 324 -23.47 -6.09 -36.04
CA PRO A 324 -24.39 -5.41 -35.14
C PRO A 324 -25.06 -4.22 -35.84
N ALA A 325 -26.33 -4.05 -35.48
CA ALA A 325 -27.22 -3.02 -35.97
C ALA A 325 -26.82 -1.62 -35.47
N HIS A 326 -27.08 -0.62 -36.35
CA HIS A 326 -26.98 0.81 -36.09
C HIS A 326 -27.82 1.23 -34.89
N VAL A 327 -27.19 1.97 -33.95
CA VAL A 327 -27.89 2.82 -32.99
C VAL A 327 -27.90 4.23 -33.54
N THR A 328 -29.08 4.71 -33.81
CA THR A 328 -29.40 6.06 -34.32
C THR A 328 -29.24 7.07 -33.17
N HIS A 329 -28.47 8.12 -33.41
CA HIS A 329 -28.49 9.36 -32.64
C HIS A 329 -29.90 10.01 -32.80
N VAL A 330 -30.48 10.40 -31.68
CA VAL A 330 -31.53 11.41 -31.64
C VAL A 330 -30.97 12.61 -30.89
N SER A 331 -30.71 13.67 -31.64
CA SER A 331 -30.52 15.02 -31.16
C SER A 331 -31.86 15.75 -31.16
N ASP A 332 -31.96 16.73 -30.25
CA ASP A 332 -32.84 17.89 -30.19
C ASP A 332 -34.32 17.68 -29.84
N VAL A 333 -34.80 18.39 -28.81
CA VAL A 333 -35.53 19.67 -28.88
C VAL A 333 -36.07 20.06 -27.48
N GLN A 334 -35.77 21.32 -27.11
CA GLN A 334 -36.39 22.26 -26.14
C GLN A 334 -36.05 22.07 -24.65
#